data_1ac498845c5e770fcad5702963e2bd58
#
_entry.id   1ac498845c5e770fcad5702963e2bd58
#
_cell.length_a   1.000
_cell.length_b   1.000
_cell.length_c   1.000
_cell.angle_alpha   90.00
_cell.angle_beta   90.00
_cell.angle_gamma   90.00
#
_symmetry.space_group_name_H-M   'P 1'
#
loop_
_entity.id
_entity.type
_entity.pdbx_description
1 polymer ?
#
loop_
_entity_poly.entity_id
_entity_poly.type
_entity_poly.pdbx_seq_one_letter_code
_entity_poly.pdbx_strand_id
1 'polypeptide(L)'
;MIRLANNDDLPILVNIWLSASREAHAFIPDEVWLSQAEAMRDQYLPKAETYVACDADGIPVGFMSLVEDSLAALFVNPSHQGEGIGSALLGQAQSLRKALELCVYVNNDRAQKFYRRHGFKPVEERLDECTGERELFMQWSTT
;
A
#
# COMPACT_ATOMS: atom_id res chain seq x y z
N MET A 1 -4.92 7.48 14.67
CA MET A 1 -4.43 6.35 15.47
C MET A 1 -4.13 5.16 14.57
N ILE A 2 -3.00 4.50 14.80
CA ILE A 2 -2.60 3.32 14.02
C ILE A 2 -2.62 2.10 14.95
N ARG A 3 -3.23 1.00 14.51
CA ARG A 3 -3.29 -0.26 15.26
C ARG A 3 -3.18 -1.46 14.31
N LEU A 4 -2.95 -2.64 14.87
CA LEU A 4 -3.00 -3.87 14.09
C LEU A 4 -4.43 -4.10 13.55
N ALA A 5 -4.50 -4.60 12.33
CA ALA A 5 -5.78 -4.98 11.74
C ALA A 5 -6.33 -6.25 12.39
N ASN A 6 -7.64 -6.39 12.40
CA ASN A 6 -8.32 -7.61 12.81
C ASN A 6 -9.22 -8.11 11.67
N ASN A 7 -9.85 -9.27 11.86
CA ASN A 7 -10.66 -9.87 10.81
C ASN A 7 -11.87 -9.02 10.42
N ASP A 8 -12.41 -8.24 11.34
CA ASP A 8 -13.56 -7.37 11.07
C ASP A 8 -13.19 -6.20 10.16
N ASP A 9 -11.91 -5.84 10.10
CA ASP A 9 -11.43 -4.76 9.24
C ASP A 9 -11.33 -5.19 7.77
N LEU A 10 -11.17 -6.48 7.48
CA LEU A 10 -10.83 -6.95 6.14
C LEU A 10 -11.75 -6.45 5.02
N PRO A 11 -13.10 -6.47 5.16
CA PRO A 11 -13.96 -5.94 4.12
C PRO A 11 -13.72 -4.45 3.84
N ILE A 12 -13.46 -3.66 4.88
CA ILE A 12 -13.18 -2.23 4.76
C ILE A 12 -11.84 -2.02 4.04
N LEU A 13 -10.83 -2.80 4.38
CA LEU A 13 -9.50 -2.70 3.77
C LEU A 13 -9.53 -3.06 2.28
N VAL A 14 -10.30 -4.07 1.90
CA VAL A 14 -10.46 -4.42 0.48
C VAL A 14 -11.13 -3.27 -0.28
N ASN A 15 -12.13 -2.61 0.32
CA ASN A 15 -12.78 -1.45 -0.30
C ASN A 15 -11.82 -0.27 -0.46
N ILE A 16 -10.96 -0.02 0.54
CA ILE A 16 -9.93 1.02 0.45
C ILE A 16 -8.96 0.69 -0.68
N TRP A 17 -8.49 -0.55 -0.73
CA TRP A 17 -7.58 -1.01 -1.77
C TRP A 17 -8.17 -0.83 -3.17
N LEU A 18 -9.43 -1.25 -3.38
CA LEU A 18 -10.11 -1.09 -4.67
C LEU A 18 -10.26 0.38 -5.06
N SER A 19 -10.75 1.21 -4.14
CA SER A 19 -10.99 2.63 -4.41
C SER A 19 -9.69 3.37 -4.72
N ALA A 20 -8.65 3.14 -3.92
CA ALA A 20 -7.36 3.79 -4.11
C ALA A 20 -6.67 3.30 -5.38
N SER A 21 -6.74 2.00 -5.67
CA SER A 21 -6.12 1.43 -6.87
C SER A 21 -6.77 1.94 -8.15
N ARG A 22 -8.10 2.03 -8.17
CA ARG A 22 -8.84 2.57 -9.31
C ARG A 22 -8.46 4.02 -9.60
N GLU A 23 -8.30 4.82 -8.55
CA GLU A 23 -7.93 6.22 -8.71
C GLU A 23 -6.47 6.39 -9.13
N ALA A 24 -5.56 5.71 -8.44
CA ALA A 24 -4.12 5.87 -8.68
C ALA A 24 -3.64 5.19 -9.95
N HIS A 25 -4.32 4.12 -10.37
CA HIS A 25 -3.88 3.25 -11.46
C HIS A 25 -4.96 3.14 -12.56
N ALA A 26 -5.45 4.30 -13.03
CA ALA A 26 -6.47 4.35 -14.08
C ALA A 26 -6.01 3.71 -15.40
N PHE A 27 -4.69 3.56 -15.59
CA PHE A 27 -4.09 2.87 -16.74
C PHE A 27 -4.26 1.36 -16.70
N ILE A 28 -4.76 0.79 -15.57
CA ILE A 28 -5.02 -0.64 -15.42
C ILE A 28 -6.54 -0.87 -15.47
N PRO A 29 -7.03 -1.82 -16.28
CA PRO A 29 -8.47 -2.10 -16.34
C PRO A 29 -9.04 -2.50 -14.99
N ASP A 30 -10.25 -2.04 -14.71
CA ASP A 30 -10.95 -2.28 -13.44
C ASP A 30 -11.12 -3.77 -13.13
N GLU A 31 -11.31 -4.57 -14.17
CA GLU A 31 -11.48 -6.03 -14.07
C GLU A 31 -10.29 -6.71 -13.41
N VAL A 32 -9.08 -6.18 -13.59
CA VAL A 32 -7.87 -6.71 -12.98
C VAL A 32 -7.97 -6.62 -11.45
N TRP A 33 -8.40 -5.46 -10.93
CA TRP A 33 -8.57 -5.27 -9.49
C TRP A 33 -9.69 -6.11 -8.93
N LEU A 34 -10.84 -6.13 -9.62
CA LEU A 34 -12.00 -6.93 -9.18
C LEU A 34 -11.67 -8.42 -9.12
N SER A 35 -10.87 -8.91 -10.06
CA SER A 35 -10.49 -10.32 -10.08
C SER A 35 -9.61 -10.73 -8.91
N GLN A 36 -8.95 -9.77 -8.25
CA GLN A 36 -8.03 -10.02 -7.15
C GLN A 36 -8.63 -9.73 -5.77
N ALA A 37 -9.84 -9.15 -5.71
CA ALA A 37 -10.44 -8.70 -4.45
C ALA A 37 -10.63 -9.83 -3.44
N GLU A 38 -11.07 -11.00 -3.89
CA GLU A 38 -11.27 -12.16 -3.01
C GLU A 38 -9.95 -12.65 -2.43
N ALA A 39 -8.91 -12.73 -3.27
CA ALA A 39 -7.58 -13.15 -2.82
C ALA A 39 -6.98 -12.15 -1.83
N MET A 40 -7.19 -10.86 -2.04
CA MET A 40 -6.76 -9.82 -1.07
C MET A 40 -7.39 -10.06 0.29
N ARG A 41 -8.70 -10.29 0.33
CA ARG A 41 -9.43 -10.50 1.58
C ARG A 41 -9.04 -11.80 2.29
N ASP A 42 -8.93 -12.90 1.51
CA ASP A 42 -8.85 -14.25 2.08
C ASP A 42 -7.43 -14.79 2.17
N GLN A 43 -6.51 -14.27 1.36
CA GLN A 43 -5.14 -14.81 1.27
C GLN A 43 -4.06 -13.80 1.64
N TYR A 44 -4.05 -12.63 1.01
CA TYR A 44 -2.93 -11.70 1.18
C TYR A 44 -2.97 -10.93 2.50
N LEU A 45 -4.09 -10.28 2.79
CA LEU A 45 -4.21 -9.47 4.01
C LEU A 45 -4.10 -10.30 5.29
N PRO A 46 -4.75 -11.48 5.40
CA PRO A 46 -4.62 -12.28 6.63
C PRO A 46 -3.23 -12.81 6.90
N LYS A 47 -2.41 -13.01 5.86
CA LYS A 47 -1.05 -13.55 6.01
C LYS A 47 -0.01 -12.45 6.23
N ALA A 48 -0.34 -11.21 5.97
CA ALA A 48 0.57 -10.08 6.14
C ALA A 48 0.44 -9.48 7.53
N GLU A 49 1.49 -8.79 7.96
CA GLU A 49 1.45 -7.95 9.16
C GLU A 49 0.83 -6.62 8.74
N THR A 50 -0.46 -6.43 9.03
CA THR A 50 -1.24 -5.29 8.55
C THR A 50 -1.60 -4.34 9.67
N TYR A 51 -1.38 -3.05 9.46
CA TYR A 51 -1.73 -1.97 10.37
C TYR A 51 -2.73 -1.04 9.69
N VAL A 52 -3.71 -0.58 10.47
CA VAL A 52 -4.73 0.34 9.98
C VAL A 52 -4.60 1.68 10.65
N ALA A 53 -4.85 2.74 9.89
CA ALA A 53 -5.02 4.09 10.40
C ALA A 53 -6.52 4.36 10.49
N CYS A 54 -6.98 4.81 11.63
CA CYS A 54 -8.40 5.03 11.89
C CYS A 54 -8.72 6.51 12.06
N ASP A 55 -9.95 6.89 11.72
CA ASP A 55 -10.45 8.23 11.98
C ASP A 55 -10.86 8.38 13.46
N ALA A 56 -11.47 9.51 13.81
CA ALA A 56 -11.89 9.82 15.17
C ALA A 56 -12.94 8.84 15.70
N ASP A 57 -13.71 8.21 14.82
CA ASP A 57 -14.72 7.21 15.17
C ASP A 57 -14.18 5.79 15.22
N GLY A 58 -12.87 5.62 15.00
CA GLY A 58 -12.24 4.30 15.01
C GLY A 58 -12.40 3.51 13.72
N ILE A 59 -12.86 4.14 12.64
CA ILE A 59 -13.07 3.48 11.36
C ILE A 59 -11.81 3.55 10.52
N PRO A 60 -11.32 2.42 9.95
CA PRO A 60 -10.15 2.43 9.10
C PRO A 60 -10.31 3.32 7.87
N VAL A 61 -9.32 4.19 7.63
CA VAL A 61 -9.28 5.08 6.46
C VAL A 61 -8.02 4.86 5.62
N GLY A 62 -7.11 4.03 6.09
CA GLY A 62 -5.91 3.63 5.37
C GLY A 62 -5.26 2.43 6.03
N PHE A 63 -4.37 1.76 5.32
CA PHE A 63 -3.64 0.63 5.88
C PHE A 63 -2.30 0.43 5.18
N MET A 64 -1.42 -0.30 5.87
CA MET A 64 -0.19 -0.79 5.26
C MET A 64 0.04 -2.24 5.69
N SER A 65 0.66 -3.03 4.81
CA SER A 65 0.94 -4.43 5.05
C SER A 65 2.41 -4.73 4.83
N LEU A 66 2.99 -5.47 5.78
CA LEU A 66 4.38 -5.91 5.71
C LEU A 66 4.42 -7.43 5.55
N VAL A 67 5.27 -7.89 4.65
CA VAL A 67 5.62 -9.30 4.50
C VAL A 67 7.15 -9.34 4.54
N GLU A 68 7.70 -9.81 5.65
CA GLU A 68 9.13 -9.74 5.92
C GLU A 68 9.59 -8.27 5.85
N ASP A 69 10.56 -7.92 5.01
CA ASP A 69 11.04 -6.55 4.83
C ASP A 69 10.37 -5.85 3.63
N SER A 70 9.33 -6.45 3.08
CA SER A 70 8.61 -5.90 1.95
C SER A 70 7.39 -5.10 2.41
N LEU A 71 7.28 -3.86 1.97
CA LEU A 71 6.05 -3.08 2.10
C LEU A 71 5.12 -3.53 0.97
N ALA A 72 4.30 -4.53 1.28
CA ALA A 72 3.47 -5.19 0.28
C ALA A 72 2.26 -4.36 -0.12
N ALA A 73 1.78 -3.47 0.76
CA ALA A 73 0.65 -2.59 0.49
C ALA A 73 0.74 -1.33 1.33
N LEU A 74 0.31 -0.21 0.75
CA LEU A 74 0.10 1.07 1.46
C LEU A 74 -0.98 1.82 0.70
N PHE A 75 -2.15 1.92 1.29
CA PHE A 75 -3.31 2.55 0.65
C PHE A 75 -4.05 3.43 1.62
N VAL A 76 -4.52 4.58 1.12
CA VAL A 76 -5.35 5.52 1.88
C VAL A 76 -6.63 5.73 1.07
N ASN A 77 -7.78 5.71 1.76
CA ASN A 77 -9.06 6.00 1.13
C ASN A 77 -8.96 7.35 0.39
N PRO A 78 -9.36 7.42 -0.88
CA PRO A 78 -9.27 8.67 -1.64
C PRO A 78 -9.87 9.89 -0.96
N SER A 79 -10.95 9.71 -0.19
CA SER A 79 -11.58 10.82 0.54
C SER A 79 -10.73 11.37 1.69
N HIS A 80 -9.68 10.65 2.09
CA HIS A 80 -8.80 11.03 3.20
C HIS A 80 -7.36 11.27 2.75
N GLN A 81 -7.09 11.27 1.45
CA GLN A 81 -5.75 11.59 0.95
C GLN A 81 -5.43 13.08 1.18
N GLY A 82 -4.16 13.38 1.36
CA GLY A 82 -3.72 14.75 1.66
C GLY A 82 -3.78 15.13 3.12
N GLU A 83 -4.12 14.20 4.01
CA GLU A 83 -4.23 14.44 5.46
C GLU A 83 -3.04 13.91 6.26
N GLY A 84 -2.00 13.42 5.58
CA GLY A 84 -0.80 12.89 6.24
C GLY A 84 -0.92 11.44 6.69
N ILE A 85 -1.99 10.74 6.35
CA ILE A 85 -2.22 9.35 6.78
C ILE A 85 -1.20 8.41 6.14
N GLY A 86 -0.92 8.57 4.85
CA GLY A 86 0.09 7.77 4.16
C GLY A 86 1.47 7.92 4.78
N SER A 87 1.87 9.16 5.12
CA SER A 87 3.15 9.42 5.79
C SER A 87 3.20 8.79 7.17
N ALA A 88 2.11 8.84 7.93
CA ALA A 88 2.05 8.22 9.25
C ALA A 88 2.18 6.69 9.17
N LEU A 89 1.50 6.07 8.21
CA LEU A 89 1.59 4.61 8.00
C LEU A 89 3.00 4.22 7.54
N LEU A 90 3.59 4.95 6.62
CA LEU A 90 4.96 4.67 6.17
C LEU A 90 5.96 4.86 7.29
N GLY A 91 5.79 5.89 8.11
CA GLY A 91 6.62 6.12 9.30
C GLY A 91 6.53 4.95 10.28
N GLN A 92 5.34 4.38 10.46
CA GLN A 92 5.16 3.19 11.30
C GLN A 92 5.94 2.01 10.73
N ALA A 93 5.85 1.76 9.43
CA ALA A 93 6.62 0.70 8.78
C ALA A 93 8.12 0.89 8.95
N GLN A 94 8.61 2.13 8.78
CA GLN A 94 10.02 2.45 8.95
C GLN A 94 10.50 2.30 10.40
N SER A 95 9.59 2.47 11.37
CA SER A 95 9.92 2.23 12.78
C SER A 95 10.01 0.75 13.13
N LEU A 96 9.35 -0.11 12.38
CA LEU A 96 9.29 -1.55 12.62
C LEU A 96 10.36 -2.34 11.89
N ARG A 97 11.03 -1.75 10.92
CA ARG A 97 12.05 -2.42 10.10
C ARG A 97 13.27 -1.52 9.93
N LYS A 98 14.44 -2.14 9.76
CA LYS A 98 15.69 -1.41 9.47
C LYS A 98 15.86 -1.18 7.98
N ALA A 99 15.20 -1.95 7.17
CA ALA A 99 15.20 -1.83 5.72
C ALA A 99 13.84 -2.23 5.19
N LEU A 100 13.43 -1.60 4.11
CA LEU A 100 12.17 -1.90 3.44
C LEU A 100 12.38 -1.90 1.93
N GLU A 101 11.62 -2.74 1.24
CA GLU A 101 11.56 -2.74 -0.22
C GLU A 101 10.10 -2.72 -0.66
N LEU A 102 9.87 -2.20 -1.85
CA LEU A 102 8.54 -2.11 -2.44
C LEU A 102 8.61 -2.03 -3.96
N CYS A 103 7.48 -2.26 -4.60
CA CYS A 103 7.31 -2.00 -6.02
C CYS A 103 6.20 -0.96 -6.21
N VAL A 104 6.40 -0.07 -7.16
CA VAL A 104 5.42 0.96 -7.53
C VAL A 104 5.36 1.04 -9.05
N TYR A 105 4.17 1.21 -9.62
CA TYR A 105 4.06 1.30 -11.08
C TYR A 105 4.79 2.54 -11.60
N VAL A 106 5.52 2.37 -12.71
CA VAL A 106 6.26 3.46 -13.34
C VAL A 106 5.33 4.64 -13.69
N ASN A 107 4.10 4.33 -14.09
CA ASN A 107 3.11 5.35 -14.44
C ASN A 107 2.48 6.05 -13.22
N ASN A 108 2.81 5.63 -12.01
CA ASN A 108 2.31 6.26 -10.79
C ASN A 108 3.36 7.24 -10.24
N ASP A 109 3.48 8.40 -10.88
CA ASP A 109 4.46 9.44 -10.50
C ASP A 109 4.26 9.94 -9.09
N ARG A 110 3.02 10.07 -8.66
CA ARG A 110 2.67 10.59 -7.33
C ARG A 110 3.23 9.70 -6.23
N ALA A 111 3.05 8.38 -6.37
CA ALA A 111 3.57 7.42 -5.42
C ALA A 111 5.09 7.39 -5.42
N GLN A 112 5.73 7.45 -6.60
CA GLN A 112 7.19 7.50 -6.69
C GLN A 112 7.76 8.70 -5.93
N LYS A 113 7.17 9.88 -6.12
CA LYS A 113 7.59 11.10 -5.41
C LYS A 113 7.40 10.96 -3.90
N PHE A 114 6.28 10.37 -3.49
CA PHE A 114 5.99 10.13 -2.09
C PHE A 114 7.06 9.24 -1.45
N TYR A 115 7.40 8.12 -2.07
CA TYR A 115 8.41 7.22 -1.53
C TYR A 115 9.80 7.84 -1.54
N ARG A 116 10.17 8.59 -2.58
CA ARG A 116 11.45 9.29 -2.62
C ARG A 116 11.59 10.30 -1.49
N ARG A 117 10.52 11.03 -1.17
CA ARG A 117 10.53 11.98 -0.04
C ARG A 117 10.78 11.28 1.29
N HIS A 118 10.43 10.02 1.40
CA HIS A 118 10.62 9.22 2.60
C HIS A 118 11.91 8.39 2.58
N GLY A 119 12.80 8.68 1.65
CA GLY A 119 14.14 8.10 1.61
C GLY A 119 14.30 6.84 0.77
N PHE A 120 13.26 6.42 0.06
CA PHE A 120 13.35 5.27 -0.85
C PHE A 120 14.07 5.68 -2.13
N LYS A 121 14.90 4.75 -2.63
CA LYS A 121 15.68 4.94 -3.87
C LYS A 121 15.32 3.88 -4.89
N PRO A 122 15.20 4.27 -6.17
CA PRO A 122 14.93 3.31 -7.23
C PRO A 122 16.15 2.41 -7.45
N VAL A 123 15.89 1.13 -7.68
CA VAL A 123 16.93 0.11 -7.91
C VAL A 123 16.86 -0.41 -9.34
N GLU A 124 15.67 -0.86 -9.78
CA GLU A 124 15.48 -1.39 -11.13
C GLU A 124 14.00 -1.32 -11.55
N GLU A 125 13.76 -1.43 -12.85
CA GLU A 125 12.42 -1.61 -13.39
C GLU A 125 12.17 -3.09 -13.62
N ARG A 126 10.92 -3.51 -13.40
CA ARG A 126 10.47 -4.88 -13.60
C ARG A 126 9.13 -4.87 -14.33
N LEU A 127 8.77 -5.98 -14.95
CA LEU A 127 7.45 -6.15 -15.54
C LEU A 127 6.53 -6.83 -14.51
N ASP A 128 5.38 -6.21 -14.25
CA ASP A 128 4.31 -6.87 -13.48
C ASP A 128 3.52 -7.73 -14.46
N GLU A 129 3.73 -9.03 -14.41
CA GLU A 129 3.11 -9.97 -15.34
C GLU A 129 1.59 -10.04 -15.20
N CYS A 130 1.06 -9.72 -14.01
CA CYS A 130 -0.39 -9.73 -13.79
C CYS A 130 -1.11 -8.62 -14.52
N THR A 131 -0.48 -7.45 -14.66
CA THR A 131 -1.10 -6.28 -15.28
C THR A 131 -0.50 -5.93 -16.64
N GLY A 132 0.69 -6.44 -16.94
CA GLY A 132 1.44 -6.04 -18.14
C GLY A 132 2.12 -4.68 -18.03
N GLU A 133 2.01 -4.02 -16.87
CA GLU A 133 2.60 -2.71 -16.64
C GLU A 133 4.00 -2.84 -16.03
N ARG A 134 4.85 -1.86 -16.30
CA ARG A 134 6.18 -1.83 -15.68
C ARG A 134 6.09 -1.22 -14.30
N GLU A 135 6.85 -1.79 -13.37
CA GLU A 135 6.94 -1.28 -12.02
C GLU A 135 8.40 -1.00 -11.65
N LEU A 136 8.57 -0.09 -10.70
CA LEU A 136 9.86 0.33 -10.19
C LEU A 136 10.07 -0.30 -8.83
N PHE A 137 11.16 -1.06 -8.70
CA PHE A 137 11.58 -1.63 -7.40
C PHE A 137 12.38 -0.57 -6.65
N MET A 138 11.98 -0.28 -5.43
CA MET A 138 12.60 0.74 -4.60
C MET A 138 13.02 0.17 -3.25
N GLN A 139 14.09 0.73 -2.66
CA GLN A 139 14.60 0.31 -1.36
C GLN A 139 14.90 1.49 -0.45
N TRP A 140 14.75 1.25 0.84
CA TRP A 140 15.09 2.17 1.91
C TRP A 140 15.78 1.40 3.03
N SER A 141 16.74 2.04 3.71
CA SER A 141 17.35 1.50 4.93
C SER A 141 17.76 2.63 5.87
N THR A 142 17.95 2.27 7.13
CA THR A 142 18.37 3.22 8.17
C THR A 142 19.85 3.59 8.08
N THR A 143 20.61 2.86 7.27
CA THR A 143 22.07 3.09 7.12
C THR A 143 22.44 3.60 5.76
#